data_e185ecc7a80cde503107d1bf696a3db4
#
_entry.id   e185ecc7a80cde503107d1bf696a3db4
#
_cell.length_a   1.000
_cell.length_b   1.000
_cell.length_c   1.000
_cell.angle_alpha   90.00
_cell.angle_beta   90.00
_cell.angle_gamma   90.00
#
_symmetry.space_group_name_H-M   'P 1'
#
loop_
_entity.id
_entity.type
_entity.pdbx_description
1 polymer ?
#
loop_
_entity_poly.entity_id
_entity_poly.type
_entity_poly.pdbx_seq_one_letter_code
_entity_poly.pdbx_strand_id
1 'polypeptide(L)'
;MEPSLKKGALGFLDALAMAIAGSAPAYSITVTTAALVAAAGVAGPAALWIAALPIIGIAIAFAYLNRWRPDAGAAYAWVGRALHPALGFLAGWALFSLSTIFNVAAALPAGQATLDLLAPGRSHDVVWAAGAGAVWFLGVLALITFGITASAKAQAVLTLLESGAIILVCGLAILNARAMPAAAFSWDWFFPSAFGTFQSFSAGMLVALFYYFGWDVSANLAEETAGANMASGVACILGVLVTVGLFVLAQVAVQMALTPSEIEANGGNLLPALGAAALPAPWSAIAVLAVLVSAVATIETQLLQCTRLLFSMARDRVIGEAMGKLHPRFQTPWLAGFTVAGVSLLLFAGSATMSSINALMSDLINAIGVQVTFYYALAGIACAWHYRKSMGAGWRTIAFAVIVPLTSALFVAGVGIYQLPHLGWRVSVLSIGSIAIGVAPLVYYRRRYRGRFWRDAAAG
;
A
#
# COMPACT_ATOMS: atom_id res chain seq x y z
N MET A 1 -17.13 18.46 -23.54
CA MET A 1 -17.03 18.29 -22.07
C MET A 1 -15.78 17.50 -21.78
N GLU A 2 -14.95 17.94 -20.86
CA GLU A 2 -13.80 17.12 -20.43
C GLU A 2 -14.32 15.83 -19.77
N PRO A 3 -13.67 14.68 -20.01
CA PRO A 3 -14.09 13.42 -19.40
C PRO A 3 -13.97 13.53 -17.89
N SER A 4 -15.06 13.25 -17.16
CA SER A 4 -15.10 13.29 -15.70
C SER A 4 -15.52 11.94 -15.11
N LEU A 5 -14.86 11.54 -14.03
CA LEU A 5 -15.24 10.39 -13.22
C LEU A 5 -16.62 10.62 -12.57
N LYS A 6 -17.24 9.55 -12.08
CA LYS A 6 -18.59 9.58 -11.49
C LYS A 6 -18.57 10.28 -10.14
N LYS A 7 -18.83 11.60 -10.12
CA LYS A 7 -18.81 12.41 -8.90
C LYS A 7 -19.82 11.93 -7.85
N GLY A 8 -19.38 11.92 -6.58
CA GLY A 8 -20.25 11.58 -5.44
C GLY A 8 -20.72 10.13 -5.41
N ALA A 9 -20.06 9.24 -6.15
CA ALA A 9 -20.36 7.81 -6.16
C ALA A 9 -20.02 7.09 -4.85
N LEU A 10 -19.06 7.64 -4.08
CA LEU A 10 -18.56 7.12 -2.82
C LEU A 10 -18.96 8.04 -1.66
N GLY A 11 -19.39 7.45 -0.54
CA GLY A 11 -19.55 8.11 0.74
C GLY A 11 -18.25 8.13 1.56
N PHE A 12 -18.29 8.78 2.73
CA PHE A 12 -17.15 8.79 3.65
C PHE A 12 -16.76 7.38 4.13
N LEU A 13 -17.73 6.53 4.47
CA LEU A 13 -17.47 5.15 4.91
C LEU A 13 -16.88 4.29 3.81
N ASP A 14 -17.28 4.50 2.54
CA ASP A 14 -16.69 3.82 1.39
C ASP A 14 -15.21 4.24 1.24
N ALA A 15 -14.92 5.54 1.34
CA ALA A 15 -13.56 6.06 1.29
C ALA A 15 -12.67 5.55 2.44
N LEU A 16 -13.23 5.43 3.65
CA LEU A 16 -12.54 4.85 4.81
C LEU A 16 -12.27 3.36 4.61
N ALA A 17 -13.26 2.59 4.15
CA ALA A 17 -13.09 1.17 3.85
C ALA A 17 -12.01 0.96 2.79
N MET A 18 -11.98 1.79 1.73
CA MET A 18 -10.93 1.76 0.71
C MET A 18 -9.55 2.07 1.30
N ALA A 19 -9.43 3.02 2.23
CA ALA A 19 -8.16 3.33 2.87
C ALA A 19 -7.63 2.17 3.73
N ILE A 20 -8.52 1.50 4.50
CA ILE A 20 -8.16 0.32 5.31
C ILE A 20 -7.78 -0.84 4.39
N ALA A 21 -8.63 -1.15 3.41
CA ALA A 21 -8.41 -2.24 2.46
C ALA A 21 -7.16 -2.06 1.59
N GLY A 22 -6.82 -0.80 1.25
CA GLY A 22 -5.59 -0.48 0.54
C GLY A 22 -4.34 -0.90 1.30
N SER A 23 -4.35 -0.79 2.63
CA SER A 23 -3.27 -1.28 3.50
C SER A 23 -3.27 -2.80 3.69
N ALA A 24 -4.32 -3.50 3.21
CA ALA A 24 -4.44 -4.96 3.17
C ALA A 24 -4.09 -5.65 4.51
N PRO A 25 -4.84 -5.43 5.61
CA PRO A 25 -4.38 -5.82 6.93
C PRO A 25 -4.03 -7.31 7.07
N ALA A 26 -4.90 -8.25 6.71
CA ALA A 26 -4.63 -9.67 6.85
C ALA A 26 -3.53 -10.16 5.90
N TYR A 27 -3.49 -9.63 4.66
CA TYR A 27 -2.42 -9.90 3.72
C TYR A 27 -1.07 -9.40 4.27
N SER A 28 -0.98 -8.13 4.69
CA SER A 28 0.25 -7.53 5.20
C SER A 28 0.77 -8.25 6.43
N ILE A 29 -0.10 -8.61 7.38
CA ILE A 29 0.27 -9.44 8.53
C ILE A 29 0.86 -10.77 8.07
N THR A 30 0.21 -11.43 7.11
CA THR A 30 0.59 -12.77 6.65
C THR A 30 1.97 -12.80 6.01
N VAL A 31 2.26 -11.86 5.12
CA VAL A 31 3.47 -11.90 4.29
C VAL A 31 4.64 -11.09 4.87
N THR A 32 4.37 -10.15 5.78
CA THR A 32 5.37 -9.16 6.20
C THR A 32 5.87 -9.37 7.63
N THR A 33 5.07 -10.03 8.49
CA THR A 33 5.44 -10.17 9.92
C THR A 33 6.75 -10.93 10.13
N ALA A 34 7.01 -11.98 9.35
CA ALA A 34 8.28 -12.70 9.45
C ALA A 34 9.48 -11.82 9.05
N ALA A 35 9.34 -11.02 7.97
CA ALA A 35 10.37 -10.07 7.57
C ALA A 35 10.59 -8.98 8.65
N LEU A 36 9.52 -8.54 9.33
CA LEU A 36 9.63 -7.58 10.44
C LEU A 36 10.35 -8.19 11.64
N VAL A 37 10.02 -9.43 12.01
CA VAL A 37 10.70 -10.15 13.10
C VAL A 37 12.16 -10.39 12.75
N ALA A 38 12.48 -10.77 11.51
CA ALA A 38 13.86 -10.93 11.06
C ALA A 38 14.66 -9.61 11.10
N ALA A 39 14.04 -8.48 10.79
CA ALA A 39 14.67 -7.16 10.79
C ALA A 39 14.79 -6.54 12.19
N ALA A 40 13.73 -6.61 12.99
CA ALA A 40 13.58 -5.88 14.25
C ALA A 40 13.58 -6.79 15.49
N GLY A 41 13.55 -8.11 15.33
CA GLY A 41 13.45 -9.04 16.43
C GLY A 41 12.21 -8.79 17.28
N VAL A 42 12.39 -8.76 18.60
CA VAL A 42 11.32 -8.48 19.57
C VAL A 42 10.79 -7.04 19.51
N ALA A 43 11.51 -6.12 18.87
CA ALA A 43 11.09 -4.73 18.69
C ALA A 43 10.05 -4.54 17.56
N GLY A 44 9.46 -5.62 17.02
CA GLY A 44 8.40 -5.55 16.01
C GLY A 44 7.26 -4.59 16.34
N PRO A 45 6.65 -4.65 17.55
CA PRO A 45 5.64 -3.67 17.98
C PRO A 45 6.15 -2.24 17.99
N ALA A 46 7.40 -1.99 18.46
CA ALA A 46 8.04 -0.67 18.41
C ALA A 46 8.22 -0.20 16.98
N ALA A 47 8.67 -1.06 16.07
CA ALA A 47 8.83 -0.72 14.66
C ALA A 47 7.52 -0.22 14.04
N LEU A 48 6.42 -0.90 14.30
CA LEU A 48 5.11 -0.55 13.75
C LEU A 48 4.61 0.80 14.27
N TRP A 49 4.55 1.01 15.59
CA TRP A 49 3.99 2.26 16.08
C TRP A 49 4.90 3.48 15.82
N ILE A 50 6.25 3.30 15.83
CA ILE A 50 7.18 4.40 15.50
C ILE A 50 7.05 4.77 14.03
N ALA A 51 6.99 3.78 13.10
CA ALA A 51 6.79 4.05 11.68
C ALA A 51 5.40 4.67 11.39
N ALA A 52 4.40 4.39 12.22
CA ALA A 52 3.08 5.00 12.09
C ALA A 52 3.12 6.53 12.24
N LEU A 53 4.01 7.09 13.07
CA LEU A 53 4.11 8.53 13.30
C LEU A 53 4.40 9.31 12.00
N PRO A 54 5.48 9.03 11.25
CA PRO A 54 5.72 9.70 9.97
C PRO A 54 4.64 9.37 8.94
N ILE A 55 4.06 8.15 8.94
CA ILE A 55 2.96 7.82 8.01
C ILE A 55 1.71 8.64 8.32
N ILE A 56 1.33 8.84 9.58
CA ILE A 56 0.25 9.75 9.96
C ILE A 56 0.57 11.18 9.50
N GLY A 57 1.81 11.62 9.63
CA GLY A 57 2.23 12.92 9.13
C GLY A 57 2.11 13.06 7.60
N ILE A 58 2.40 12.01 6.85
CA ILE A 58 2.14 11.96 5.40
C ILE A 58 0.63 11.92 5.10
N ALA A 59 -0.16 11.17 5.88
CA ALA A 59 -1.62 11.17 5.71
C ALA A 59 -2.22 12.56 5.98
N ILE A 60 -1.70 13.29 6.95
CA ILE A 60 -2.04 14.71 7.18
C ILE A 60 -1.65 15.57 5.95
N ALA A 61 -0.46 15.35 5.36
CA ALA A 61 -0.08 16.02 4.13
C ALA A 61 -1.07 15.76 2.99
N PHE A 62 -1.47 14.51 2.79
CA PHE A 62 -2.48 14.13 1.79
C PHE A 62 -3.82 14.81 2.07
N ALA A 63 -4.26 14.92 3.33
CA ALA A 63 -5.49 15.61 3.70
C ALA A 63 -5.42 17.11 3.35
N TYR A 64 -4.30 17.78 3.63
CA TYR A 64 -4.11 19.19 3.27
C TYR A 64 -4.02 19.39 1.75
N LEU A 65 -3.29 18.52 1.04
CA LEU A 65 -3.16 18.59 -0.42
C LEU A 65 -4.50 18.28 -1.12
N ASN A 66 -5.26 17.31 -0.59
CA ASN A 66 -6.60 17.02 -1.10
C ASN A 66 -7.58 18.18 -0.87
N ARG A 67 -7.48 18.88 0.29
CA ARG A 67 -8.26 20.10 0.54
C ARG A 67 -7.91 21.22 -0.44
N TRP A 68 -6.63 21.35 -0.78
CA TRP A 68 -6.20 22.32 -1.79
C TRP A 68 -6.74 21.95 -3.17
N ARG A 69 -6.58 20.68 -3.59
CA ARG A 69 -7.00 20.22 -4.90
C ARG A 69 -7.30 18.72 -4.89
N PRO A 70 -8.57 18.31 -4.80
CA PRO A 70 -8.96 16.94 -5.08
C PRO A 70 -8.56 16.58 -6.53
N ASP A 71 -7.78 15.52 -6.72
CA ASP A 71 -7.31 15.09 -8.03
C ASP A 71 -7.10 13.57 -8.03
N ALA A 72 -7.62 12.89 -9.04
CA ALA A 72 -7.50 11.44 -9.20
C ALA A 72 -6.04 10.96 -9.31
N GLY A 73 -5.12 11.85 -9.68
CA GLY A 73 -3.68 11.61 -9.71
C GLY A 73 -2.98 11.75 -8.35
N ALA A 74 -3.69 12.27 -7.33
CA ALA A 74 -3.16 12.47 -5.98
C ALA A 74 -1.73 13.07 -5.99
N ALA A 75 -0.75 12.37 -5.39
CA ALA A 75 0.61 12.89 -5.26
C ALA A 75 1.25 13.27 -6.61
N TYR A 76 0.98 12.54 -7.71
CA TYR A 76 1.42 12.97 -9.05
C TYR A 76 1.04 14.43 -9.32
N ALA A 77 -0.26 14.72 -9.16
CA ALA A 77 -0.82 16.02 -9.48
C ALA A 77 -0.33 17.11 -8.53
N TRP A 78 -0.23 16.82 -7.25
CA TRP A 78 0.19 17.76 -6.22
C TRP A 78 1.69 18.07 -6.28
N VAL A 79 2.54 17.05 -6.39
CA VAL A 79 3.99 17.20 -6.53
C VAL A 79 4.33 17.99 -7.80
N GLY A 80 3.66 17.66 -8.91
CA GLY A 80 3.89 18.34 -10.18
C GLY A 80 3.54 19.82 -10.16
N ARG A 81 2.49 20.20 -9.43
CA ARG A 81 2.02 21.59 -9.33
C ARG A 81 2.67 22.38 -8.19
N ALA A 82 3.05 21.72 -7.10
CA ALA A 82 3.66 22.40 -5.96
C ALA A 82 5.18 22.55 -6.11
N LEU A 83 5.87 21.55 -6.68
CA LEU A 83 7.32 21.52 -6.80
C LEU A 83 7.78 21.69 -8.25
N HIS A 84 7.67 20.62 -9.05
CA HIS A 84 8.09 20.62 -10.44
C HIS A 84 7.40 19.49 -11.23
N PRO A 85 6.96 19.70 -12.49
CA PRO A 85 6.26 18.70 -13.29
C PRO A 85 7.03 17.38 -13.49
N ALA A 86 8.35 17.44 -13.64
CA ALA A 86 9.16 16.22 -13.77
C ALA A 86 9.13 15.39 -12.48
N LEU A 87 9.15 16.03 -11.30
CA LEU A 87 9.01 15.32 -10.02
C LEU A 87 7.61 14.74 -9.87
N GLY A 88 6.57 15.46 -10.30
CA GLY A 88 5.20 14.94 -10.35
C GLY A 88 5.11 13.72 -11.26
N PHE A 89 5.68 13.77 -12.47
CA PHE A 89 5.74 12.63 -13.34
C PHE A 89 6.42 11.42 -12.69
N LEU A 90 7.59 11.63 -12.05
CA LEU A 90 8.32 10.55 -11.38
C LEU A 90 7.57 10.00 -10.16
N ALA A 91 6.84 10.85 -9.41
CA ALA A 91 5.96 10.38 -8.35
C ALA A 91 4.82 9.49 -8.90
N GLY A 92 4.19 9.90 -10.00
CA GLY A 92 3.19 9.09 -10.69
C GLY A 92 3.77 7.79 -11.26
N TRP A 93 4.96 7.85 -11.85
CA TRP A 93 5.65 6.68 -12.38
C TRP A 93 6.05 5.70 -11.26
N ALA A 94 6.52 6.21 -10.11
CA ALA A 94 6.82 5.39 -8.95
C ALA A 94 5.57 4.66 -8.44
N LEU A 95 4.42 5.35 -8.34
CA LEU A 95 3.15 4.74 -7.96
C LEU A 95 2.69 3.70 -8.99
N PHE A 96 2.81 3.98 -10.30
CA PHE A 96 2.49 3.02 -11.36
C PHE A 96 3.34 1.75 -11.25
N SER A 97 4.67 1.91 -11.12
CA SER A 97 5.62 0.81 -10.98
C SER A 97 5.35 -0.01 -9.72
N LEU A 98 5.20 0.66 -8.59
CA LEU A 98 4.90 0.07 -7.30
C LEU A 98 3.58 -0.71 -7.34
N SER A 99 2.50 -0.12 -7.87
CA SER A 99 1.19 -0.79 -7.96
C SER A 99 1.23 -2.03 -8.87
N THR A 100 1.98 -2.00 -9.98
CA THR A 100 2.11 -3.17 -10.86
C THR A 100 2.89 -4.30 -10.20
N ILE A 101 3.94 -3.99 -9.44
CA ILE A 101 4.71 -4.95 -8.63
C ILE A 101 3.83 -5.50 -7.50
N PHE A 102 3.08 -4.62 -6.81
CA PHE A 102 2.22 -5.00 -5.70
C PHE A 102 1.07 -5.93 -6.13
N ASN A 103 0.52 -5.74 -7.32
CA ASN A 103 -0.50 -6.67 -7.87
C ASN A 103 0.03 -8.10 -7.96
N VAL A 104 1.31 -8.29 -8.32
CA VAL A 104 1.96 -9.61 -8.32
C VAL A 104 2.10 -10.12 -6.89
N ALA A 105 2.60 -9.27 -5.98
CA ALA A 105 2.79 -9.61 -4.59
C ALA A 105 1.47 -10.00 -3.90
N ALA A 106 0.34 -9.38 -4.24
CA ALA A 106 -0.97 -9.70 -3.67
C ALA A 106 -1.63 -10.93 -4.32
N ALA A 107 -1.44 -11.14 -5.62
CA ALA A 107 -2.07 -12.24 -6.34
C ALA A 107 -1.50 -13.62 -5.92
N LEU A 108 -0.22 -13.72 -5.62
CA LEU A 108 0.40 -14.97 -5.18
C LEU A 108 -0.21 -15.51 -3.88
N PRO A 109 -0.29 -14.76 -2.77
CA PRO A 109 -0.97 -15.19 -1.55
C PRO A 109 -2.46 -15.46 -1.72
N ALA A 110 -3.16 -14.72 -2.61
CA ALA A 110 -4.56 -15.04 -2.94
C ALA A 110 -4.67 -16.43 -3.58
N GLY A 111 -3.77 -16.76 -4.49
CA GLY A 111 -3.67 -18.09 -5.10
C GLY A 111 -3.31 -19.15 -4.08
N GLN A 112 -2.33 -18.91 -3.23
CA GLN A 112 -1.91 -19.82 -2.16
C GLN A 112 -3.06 -20.10 -1.19
N ALA A 113 -3.73 -19.06 -0.67
CA ALA A 113 -4.86 -19.21 0.23
C ALA A 113 -6.03 -19.99 -0.42
N THR A 114 -6.26 -19.80 -1.72
CA THR A 114 -7.25 -20.59 -2.47
C THR A 114 -6.87 -22.06 -2.51
N LEU A 115 -5.59 -22.35 -2.76
CA LEU A 115 -5.09 -23.74 -2.80
C LEU A 115 -5.06 -24.37 -1.41
N ASP A 116 -4.76 -23.64 -0.35
CA ASP A 116 -4.83 -24.11 1.04
C ASP A 116 -6.25 -24.64 1.38
N LEU A 117 -7.28 -24.02 0.81
CA LEU A 117 -8.68 -24.43 1.01
C LEU A 117 -9.11 -25.56 0.08
N LEU A 118 -8.67 -25.56 -1.20
CA LEU A 118 -9.20 -26.45 -2.24
C LEU A 118 -8.26 -27.58 -2.63
N ALA A 119 -6.94 -27.39 -2.51
CA ALA A 119 -5.91 -28.34 -2.91
C ALA A 119 -4.61 -28.16 -2.09
N PRO A 120 -4.63 -28.42 -0.76
CA PRO A 120 -3.52 -28.10 0.15
C PRO A 120 -2.15 -28.65 -0.28
N GLY A 121 -2.11 -29.81 -0.95
CA GLY A 121 -0.86 -30.41 -1.44
C GLY A 121 -0.16 -29.63 -2.57
N ARG A 122 -0.78 -28.55 -3.11
CA ARG A 122 -0.22 -27.71 -4.19
C ARG A 122 -0.06 -26.24 -3.78
N SER A 123 -0.40 -25.87 -2.56
CA SER A 123 -0.39 -24.47 -2.11
C SER A 123 1.02 -23.84 -2.09
N HIS A 124 2.07 -24.65 -1.93
CA HIS A 124 3.46 -24.19 -1.95
C HIS A 124 4.11 -24.22 -3.35
N ASP A 125 3.40 -24.72 -4.36
CA ASP A 125 3.88 -24.70 -5.75
C ASP A 125 3.62 -23.32 -6.37
N VAL A 126 4.71 -22.65 -6.77
CA VAL A 126 4.66 -21.27 -7.32
C VAL A 126 3.77 -21.19 -8.56
N VAL A 127 3.82 -22.20 -9.45
CA VAL A 127 3.06 -22.20 -10.70
C VAL A 127 1.56 -22.32 -10.44
N TRP A 128 1.18 -23.20 -9.51
CA TRP A 128 -0.23 -23.35 -9.13
C TRP A 128 -0.75 -22.15 -8.38
N ALA A 129 0.02 -21.60 -7.43
CA ALA A 129 -0.35 -20.38 -6.72
C ALA A 129 -0.46 -19.18 -7.69
N ALA A 130 0.48 -19.07 -8.63
CA ALA A 130 0.42 -18.06 -9.69
C ALA A 130 -0.82 -18.25 -10.58
N GLY A 131 -1.14 -19.45 -11.01
CA GLY A 131 -2.33 -19.72 -11.82
C GLY A 131 -3.63 -19.32 -11.12
N ALA A 132 -3.81 -19.75 -9.86
CA ALA A 132 -4.98 -19.38 -9.06
C ALA A 132 -5.05 -17.87 -8.77
N GLY A 133 -3.90 -17.24 -8.49
CA GLY A 133 -3.81 -15.79 -8.29
C GLY A 133 -4.15 -15.00 -9.55
N ALA A 134 -3.75 -15.47 -10.73
CA ALA A 134 -4.11 -14.85 -12.01
C ALA A 134 -5.64 -14.87 -12.25
N VAL A 135 -6.33 -15.92 -11.85
CA VAL A 135 -7.81 -15.98 -11.93
C VAL A 135 -8.44 -14.89 -11.08
N TRP A 136 -7.98 -14.72 -9.83
CA TRP A 136 -8.45 -13.64 -8.95
C TRP A 136 -8.16 -12.26 -9.54
N PHE A 137 -6.94 -12.05 -10.03
CA PHE A 137 -6.55 -10.79 -10.64
C PHE A 137 -7.45 -10.41 -11.83
N LEU A 138 -7.71 -11.35 -12.73
CA LEU A 138 -8.59 -11.13 -13.89
C LEU A 138 -10.05 -10.90 -13.45
N GLY A 139 -10.52 -11.62 -12.42
CA GLY A 139 -11.85 -11.41 -11.84
C GLY A 139 -12.03 -10.01 -11.28
N VAL A 140 -11.04 -9.52 -10.52
CA VAL A 140 -11.04 -8.16 -9.96
C VAL A 140 -10.94 -7.10 -11.07
N LEU A 141 -10.10 -7.31 -12.10
CA LEU A 141 -10.05 -6.42 -13.27
C LEU A 141 -11.41 -6.28 -13.93
N ALA A 142 -12.14 -7.38 -14.11
CA ALA A 142 -13.50 -7.35 -14.63
C ALA A 142 -14.42 -6.53 -13.70
N LEU A 143 -14.36 -6.79 -12.39
CA LEU A 143 -15.20 -6.11 -11.38
C LEU A 143 -15.03 -4.58 -11.43
N ILE A 144 -13.78 -4.08 -11.41
CA ILE A 144 -13.52 -2.64 -11.42
C ILE A 144 -13.92 -1.97 -12.74
N THR A 145 -13.97 -2.74 -13.82
CA THR A 145 -14.40 -2.25 -15.14
C THR A 145 -15.90 -1.97 -15.16
N PHE A 146 -16.71 -2.76 -14.42
CA PHE A 146 -18.16 -2.61 -14.34
C PHE A 146 -18.64 -1.47 -13.42
N GLY A 147 -17.77 -0.82 -12.66
CA GLY A 147 -18.09 0.40 -11.96
C GLY A 147 -17.74 0.43 -10.47
N ILE A 148 -17.39 1.63 -10.00
CA ILE A 148 -16.84 1.88 -8.66
C ILE A 148 -17.86 1.64 -7.52
N THR A 149 -19.15 1.88 -7.74
CA THR A 149 -20.14 1.83 -6.65
C THR A 149 -20.38 0.41 -6.13
N ALA A 150 -20.41 -0.59 -7.02
CA ALA A 150 -20.58 -1.99 -6.63
C ALA A 150 -19.33 -2.51 -5.91
N SER A 151 -18.18 -2.17 -6.45
CA SER A 151 -16.84 -2.45 -5.95
C SER A 151 -16.67 -1.90 -4.52
N ALA A 152 -16.94 -0.62 -4.28
CA ALA A 152 -16.79 0.01 -2.97
C ALA A 152 -17.69 -0.58 -1.88
N LYS A 153 -18.94 -0.95 -2.21
CA LYS A 153 -19.85 -1.61 -1.24
C LYS A 153 -19.35 -3.00 -0.85
N ALA A 154 -18.92 -3.79 -1.83
CA ALA A 154 -18.32 -5.09 -1.57
C ALA A 154 -17.08 -4.93 -0.68
N GLN A 155 -16.22 -3.96 -1.00
CA GLN A 155 -15.01 -3.64 -0.26
C GLN A 155 -15.29 -3.30 1.21
N ALA A 156 -16.32 -2.50 1.49
CA ALA A 156 -16.68 -2.13 2.87
C ALA A 156 -17.06 -3.36 3.71
N VAL A 157 -17.83 -4.29 3.13
CA VAL A 157 -18.20 -5.55 3.81
C VAL A 157 -16.97 -6.42 4.02
N LEU A 158 -16.13 -6.59 2.99
CA LEU A 158 -14.93 -7.41 3.07
C LEU A 158 -13.95 -6.87 4.13
N THR A 159 -13.74 -5.55 4.17
CA THR A 159 -12.87 -4.89 5.17
C THR A 159 -13.36 -5.10 6.60
N LEU A 160 -14.68 -5.06 6.83
CA LEU A 160 -15.26 -5.31 8.14
C LEU A 160 -15.06 -6.77 8.57
N LEU A 161 -15.32 -7.72 7.67
CA LEU A 161 -15.14 -9.15 7.94
C LEU A 161 -13.66 -9.49 8.18
N GLU A 162 -12.75 -8.96 7.38
CA GLU A 162 -11.32 -9.11 7.54
C GLU A 162 -10.82 -8.58 8.88
N SER A 163 -11.16 -7.33 9.22
CA SER A 163 -10.78 -6.71 10.48
C SER A 163 -11.31 -7.49 11.68
N GLY A 164 -12.56 -7.95 11.61
CA GLY A 164 -13.17 -8.80 12.65
C GLY A 164 -12.45 -10.14 12.80
N ALA A 165 -12.07 -10.78 11.69
CA ALA A 165 -11.31 -12.03 11.70
C ALA A 165 -9.91 -11.85 12.32
N ILE A 166 -9.20 -10.76 11.97
CA ILE A 166 -7.89 -10.44 12.58
C ILE A 166 -8.03 -10.27 14.09
N ILE A 167 -8.99 -9.45 14.56
CA ILE A 167 -9.21 -9.22 15.98
C ILE A 167 -9.53 -10.52 16.70
N LEU A 168 -10.40 -11.36 16.12
CA LEU A 168 -10.78 -12.65 16.69
C LEU A 168 -9.57 -13.59 16.81
N VAL A 169 -8.86 -13.82 15.69
CA VAL A 169 -7.71 -14.75 15.67
C VAL A 169 -6.59 -14.27 16.58
N CYS A 170 -6.21 -13.00 16.51
CA CYS A 170 -5.15 -12.45 17.37
C CYS A 170 -5.55 -12.44 18.85
N GLY A 171 -6.80 -12.07 19.16
CA GLY A 171 -7.32 -12.08 20.52
C GLY A 171 -7.30 -13.48 21.13
N LEU A 172 -7.77 -14.49 20.40
CA LEU A 172 -7.75 -15.90 20.85
C LEU A 172 -6.31 -16.42 20.95
N ALA A 173 -5.43 -16.10 20.02
CA ALA A 173 -4.03 -16.47 20.07
C ALA A 173 -3.35 -15.94 21.34
N ILE A 174 -3.56 -14.67 21.69
CA ILE A 174 -3.05 -14.06 22.92
C ILE A 174 -3.63 -14.74 24.16
N LEU A 175 -4.94 -15.01 24.18
CA LEU A 175 -5.59 -15.68 25.31
C LEU A 175 -5.04 -17.09 25.53
N ASN A 176 -4.89 -17.88 24.47
CA ASN A 176 -4.36 -19.23 24.55
C ASN A 176 -2.87 -19.23 24.96
N ALA A 177 -2.09 -18.29 24.44
CA ALA A 177 -0.67 -18.16 24.76
C ALA A 177 -0.38 -17.74 26.22
N ARG A 178 -1.38 -17.20 26.97
CA ARG A 178 -1.18 -16.81 28.37
C ARG A 178 -0.71 -17.95 29.28
N ALA A 179 -1.15 -19.15 29.02
CA ALA A 179 -0.79 -20.32 29.84
C ALA A 179 0.62 -20.84 29.54
N MET A 180 1.01 -20.82 28.26
CA MET A 180 2.33 -21.29 27.78
C MET A 180 2.78 -20.41 26.60
N PRO A 181 3.28 -19.19 26.85
CA PRO A 181 3.69 -18.31 25.77
C PRO A 181 5.00 -18.77 25.13
N ALA A 182 5.10 -18.64 23.79
CA ALA A 182 6.35 -18.78 23.05
C ALA A 182 7.36 -17.71 23.50
N ALA A 183 6.86 -16.46 23.71
CA ALA A 183 7.57 -15.41 24.40
C ALA A 183 6.62 -14.72 25.38
N ALA A 184 7.05 -14.53 26.63
CA ALA A 184 6.29 -13.80 27.62
C ALA A 184 6.12 -12.33 27.20
N PHE A 185 4.90 -11.81 27.32
CA PHE A 185 4.64 -10.41 26.99
C PHE A 185 5.54 -9.47 27.81
N SER A 186 6.18 -8.52 27.14
CA SER A 186 6.95 -7.45 27.78
C SER A 186 6.60 -6.09 27.17
N TRP A 187 6.45 -5.08 28.01
CA TRP A 187 6.32 -3.69 27.58
C TRP A 187 7.56 -3.17 26.86
N ASP A 188 8.74 -3.80 27.09
CA ASP A 188 9.99 -3.44 26.43
C ASP A 188 9.89 -3.57 24.91
N TRP A 189 9.03 -4.47 24.40
CA TRP A 189 8.79 -4.62 22.96
C TRP A 189 8.31 -3.34 22.27
N PHE A 190 7.78 -2.39 23.06
CA PHE A 190 7.24 -1.13 22.55
C PHE A 190 8.23 0.03 22.63
N PHE A 191 9.41 -0.17 23.18
CA PHE A 191 10.37 0.90 23.34
C PHE A 191 11.49 0.84 22.30
N PRO A 192 12.03 2.00 21.86
CA PRO A 192 13.17 2.05 20.96
C PRO A 192 14.41 1.29 21.43
N SER A 193 14.55 1.10 22.74
CA SER A 193 15.62 0.30 23.36
C SER A 193 15.61 -1.18 23.01
N ALA A 194 14.48 -1.71 22.52
CA ALA A 194 14.38 -3.09 22.06
C ALA A 194 15.13 -3.34 20.74
N PHE A 195 15.45 -2.30 19.97
CA PHE A 195 16.32 -2.42 18.82
C PHE A 195 17.78 -2.52 19.28
N GLY A 196 18.45 -3.62 18.95
CA GLY A 196 19.84 -3.81 19.36
C GLY A 196 20.82 -2.87 18.63
N THR A 197 20.50 -2.45 17.41
CA THR A 197 21.34 -1.61 16.56
C THR A 197 20.51 -0.63 15.74
N PHE A 198 21.16 0.44 15.24
CA PHE A 198 20.52 1.37 14.31
C PHE A 198 20.17 0.69 12.98
N GLN A 199 20.95 -0.31 12.55
CA GLN A 199 20.64 -1.12 11.36
C GLN A 199 19.31 -1.87 11.56
N SER A 200 19.12 -2.53 12.70
CA SER A 200 17.87 -3.24 13.03
C SER A 200 16.68 -2.26 13.09
N PHE A 201 16.87 -1.09 13.70
CA PHE A 201 15.87 -0.03 13.70
C PHE A 201 15.47 0.38 12.28
N SER A 202 16.44 0.74 11.43
CA SER A 202 16.15 1.25 10.09
C SER A 202 15.60 0.18 9.15
N ALA A 203 16.05 -1.08 9.28
CA ALA A 203 15.49 -2.21 8.56
C ALA A 203 14.04 -2.49 8.97
N GLY A 204 13.77 -2.49 10.29
CA GLY A 204 12.41 -2.59 10.82
C GLY A 204 11.50 -1.47 10.34
N MET A 205 12.01 -0.23 10.28
CA MET A 205 11.27 0.91 9.72
C MET A 205 10.93 0.69 8.23
N LEU A 206 11.88 0.22 7.40
CA LEU A 206 11.63 -0.02 5.98
C LEU A 206 10.52 -1.07 5.77
N VAL A 207 10.57 -2.17 6.51
CA VAL A 207 9.52 -3.20 6.48
C VAL A 207 8.18 -2.65 6.98
N ALA A 208 8.18 -1.85 8.05
CA ALA A 208 6.96 -1.21 8.56
C ALA A 208 6.35 -0.20 7.57
N LEU A 209 7.16 0.48 6.76
CA LEU A 209 6.66 1.37 5.70
C LEU A 209 5.92 0.59 4.60
N PHE A 210 6.31 -0.65 4.31
CA PHE A 210 5.52 -1.53 3.44
C PHE A 210 4.17 -1.87 4.07
N TYR A 211 4.11 -2.19 5.37
CA TYR A 211 2.85 -2.44 6.08
C TYR A 211 1.84 -1.30 5.92
N TYR A 212 2.33 -0.06 5.94
CA TYR A 212 1.51 1.14 5.88
C TYR A 212 1.33 1.68 4.45
N PHE A 213 1.64 0.92 3.41
CA PHE A 213 1.36 1.35 2.05
C PHE A 213 -0.10 1.05 1.67
N GLY A 214 -0.72 1.96 0.87
CA GLY A 214 -1.99 1.74 0.17
C GLY A 214 -3.21 2.48 0.75
N TRP A 215 -3.16 3.02 1.98
CA TRP A 215 -4.26 3.84 2.53
C TRP A 215 -4.57 5.07 1.66
N ASP A 216 -3.61 5.53 0.89
CA ASP A 216 -3.68 6.70 0.02
C ASP A 216 -4.53 6.49 -1.23
N VAL A 217 -5.00 5.27 -1.51
CA VAL A 217 -6.00 4.99 -2.54
C VAL A 217 -7.25 5.87 -2.37
N SER A 218 -7.67 6.14 -1.13
CA SER A 218 -8.79 7.04 -0.84
C SER A 218 -8.58 8.45 -1.42
N ALA A 219 -7.35 8.94 -1.45
CA ALA A 219 -7.01 10.22 -2.08
C ALA A 219 -7.12 10.17 -3.62
N ASN A 220 -6.75 9.06 -4.25
CA ASN A 220 -6.95 8.87 -5.70
C ASN A 220 -8.44 8.76 -6.08
N LEU A 221 -9.29 8.37 -5.14
CA LEU A 221 -10.74 8.30 -5.32
C LEU A 221 -11.47 9.62 -4.94
N ALA A 222 -10.72 10.68 -4.62
CA ALA A 222 -11.30 11.94 -4.15
C ALA A 222 -12.31 12.55 -5.12
N GLU A 223 -12.08 12.50 -6.44
CA GLU A 223 -13.02 13.05 -7.43
C GLU A 223 -14.35 12.27 -7.49
N GLU A 224 -14.37 11.01 -7.05
CA GLU A 224 -15.55 10.15 -6.99
C GLU A 224 -16.23 10.18 -5.60
N THR A 225 -15.59 10.81 -4.59
CA THR A 225 -16.08 10.85 -3.21
C THR A 225 -16.92 12.10 -2.95
N ALA A 226 -18.07 11.92 -2.29
CA ALA A 226 -18.91 13.05 -1.84
C ALA A 226 -18.16 13.84 -0.75
N GLY A 227 -18.16 15.17 -0.84
CA GLY A 227 -17.40 16.02 0.07
C GLY A 227 -15.88 15.86 -0.07
N ALA A 228 -15.41 15.65 -1.28
CA ALA A 228 -14.05 15.30 -1.67
C ALA A 228 -12.93 16.04 -0.92
N ASN A 229 -13.10 17.36 -0.69
CA ASN A 229 -12.09 18.21 -0.06
C ASN A 229 -11.74 17.80 1.38
N MET A 230 -12.63 17.11 2.07
CA MET A 230 -12.43 16.70 3.48
C MET A 230 -12.51 15.18 3.64
N ALA A 231 -13.50 14.53 3.02
CA ALA A 231 -13.84 13.14 3.28
C ALA A 231 -12.68 12.18 2.98
N SER A 232 -12.10 12.25 1.78
CA SER A 232 -10.99 11.37 1.40
C SER A 232 -9.73 11.59 2.24
N GLY A 233 -9.41 12.86 2.57
CA GLY A 233 -8.24 13.17 3.41
C GLY A 233 -8.40 12.66 4.84
N VAL A 234 -9.59 12.81 5.45
CA VAL A 234 -9.88 12.28 6.78
C VAL A 234 -9.89 10.75 6.76
N ALA A 235 -10.45 10.13 5.71
CA ALA A 235 -10.45 8.70 5.52
C ALA A 235 -9.01 8.13 5.46
N CYS A 236 -8.07 8.81 4.80
CA CYS A 236 -6.65 8.44 4.81
C CYS A 236 -6.08 8.38 6.23
N ILE A 237 -6.31 9.42 7.06
CA ILE A 237 -5.78 9.48 8.44
C ILE A 237 -6.41 8.37 9.29
N LEU A 238 -7.73 8.23 9.26
CA LEU A 238 -8.44 7.22 10.06
C LEU A 238 -8.09 5.80 9.60
N GLY A 239 -7.92 5.58 8.29
CA GLY A 239 -7.47 4.30 7.75
C GLY A 239 -6.12 3.89 8.34
N VAL A 240 -5.14 4.79 8.37
CA VAL A 240 -3.83 4.54 9.01
C VAL A 240 -4.01 4.22 10.49
N LEU A 241 -4.81 4.99 11.24
CA LEU A 241 -4.99 4.75 12.68
C LEU A 241 -5.60 3.39 12.98
N VAL A 242 -6.59 2.95 12.19
CA VAL A 242 -7.19 1.61 12.32
C VAL A 242 -6.14 0.53 12.03
N THR A 243 -5.38 0.65 10.95
CA THR A 243 -4.37 -0.34 10.56
C THR A 243 -3.21 -0.43 11.55
N VAL A 244 -2.80 0.68 12.18
CA VAL A 244 -1.84 0.67 13.30
C VAL A 244 -2.29 -0.27 14.41
N GLY A 245 -3.55 -0.14 14.85
CA GLY A 245 -4.11 -1.00 15.90
C GLY A 245 -4.09 -2.49 15.50
N LEU A 246 -4.51 -2.80 14.28
CA LEU A 246 -4.54 -4.19 13.78
C LEU A 246 -3.13 -4.79 13.65
N PHE A 247 -2.18 -4.04 13.13
CA PHE A 247 -0.81 -4.52 12.93
C PHE A 247 -0.07 -4.74 14.25
N VAL A 248 -0.18 -3.79 15.19
CA VAL A 248 0.43 -3.94 16.52
C VAL A 248 -0.20 -5.11 17.28
N LEU A 249 -1.53 -5.26 17.23
CA LEU A 249 -2.23 -6.40 17.83
C LEU A 249 -1.71 -7.73 17.27
N ALA A 250 -1.61 -7.83 15.94
CA ALA A 250 -1.14 -9.04 15.28
C ALA A 250 0.33 -9.35 15.59
N GLN A 251 1.19 -8.32 15.63
CA GLN A 251 2.60 -8.49 15.94
C GLN A 251 2.78 -9.04 17.37
N VAL A 252 2.02 -8.51 18.34
CA VAL A 252 2.03 -9.02 19.73
C VAL A 252 1.51 -10.47 19.76
N ALA A 253 0.41 -10.76 19.07
CA ALA A 253 -0.17 -12.11 19.04
C ALA A 253 0.81 -13.13 18.45
N VAL A 254 1.48 -12.80 17.36
CA VAL A 254 2.49 -13.68 16.71
C VAL A 254 3.66 -13.93 17.67
N GLN A 255 4.22 -12.90 18.30
CA GLN A 255 5.36 -13.06 19.21
C GLN A 255 5.01 -13.86 20.49
N MET A 256 3.77 -13.77 20.96
CA MET A 256 3.33 -14.55 22.13
C MET A 256 2.99 -15.99 21.79
N ALA A 257 2.43 -16.25 20.61
CA ALA A 257 1.86 -17.56 20.25
C ALA A 257 2.79 -18.45 19.42
N LEU A 258 3.75 -17.88 18.68
CA LEU A 258 4.63 -18.63 17.79
C LEU A 258 6.10 -18.44 18.18
N THR A 259 6.85 -19.54 18.13
CA THR A 259 8.30 -19.52 18.34
C THR A 259 9.02 -18.89 17.14
N PRO A 260 10.25 -18.37 17.31
CA PRO A 260 11.03 -17.83 16.18
C PRO A 260 11.17 -18.79 15.00
N SER A 261 11.34 -20.09 15.27
CA SER A 261 11.43 -21.13 14.23
C SER A 261 10.12 -21.33 13.48
N GLU A 262 8.97 -21.25 14.15
CA GLU A 262 7.65 -21.31 13.53
C GLU A 262 7.37 -20.07 12.70
N ILE A 263 7.79 -18.89 13.16
CA ILE A 263 7.67 -17.63 12.41
C ILE A 263 8.48 -17.72 11.12
N GLU A 264 9.71 -18.19 11.18
CA GLU A 264 10.57 -18.35 10.00
C GLU A 264 10.00 -19.41 9.02
N ALA A 265 9.58 -20.57 9.53
CA ALA A 265 9.01 -21.64 8.72
C ALA A 265 7.72 -21.23 7.99
N ASN A 266 6.92 -20.35 8.59
CA ASN A 266 5.67 -19.86 8.04
C ASN A 266 5.78 -18.45 7.43
N GLY A 267 6.97 -18.01 7.02
CA GLY A 267 7.27 -16.62 6.66
C GLY A 267 6.36 -15.95 5.64
N GLY A 268 5.72 -16.69 4.76
CA GLY A 268 4.72 -16.18 3.79
C GLY A 268 3.26 -16.50 4.15
N ASN A 269 2.99 -17.14 5.32
CA ASN A 269 1.67 -17.67 5.69
C ASN A 269 1.38 -17.53 7.20
N LEU A 270 1.79 -16.41 7.81
CA LEU A 270 1.79 -16.27 9.28
C LEU A 270 0.40 -16.16 9.90
N LEU A 271 -0.54 -15.44 9.29
CA LEU A 271 -1.88 -15.32 9.87
C LEU A 271 -2.63 -16.67 9.87
N PRO A 272 -2.57 -17.50 8.81
CA PRO A 272 -3.05 -18.89 8.86
C PRO A 272 -2.37 -19.74 9.94
N ALA A 273 -1.05 -19.65 10.11
CA ALA A 273 -0.33 -20.36 11.18
C ALA A 273 -0.79 -19.91 12.57
N LEU A 274 -0.96 -18.62 12.77
CA LEU A 274 -1.55 -18.07 14.01
C LEU A 274 -2.99 -18.55 14.22
N GLY A 275 -3.79 -18.64 13.15
CA GLY A 275 -5.15 -19.20 13.18
C GLY A 275 -5.17 -20.66 13.63
N ALA A 276 -4.23 -21.48 13.14
CA ALA A 276 -4.09 -22.88 13.56
C ALA A 276 -3.67 -23.02 15.03
N ALA A 277 -2.84 -22.10 15.54
CA ALA A 277 -2.47 -22.05 16.95
C ALA A 277 -3.62 -21.52 17.85
N ALA A 278 -4.51 -20.68 17.31
CA ALA A 278 -5.59 -20.03 18.06
C ALA A 278 -6.88 -20.84 18.09
N LEU A 279 -7.20 -21.58 17.02
CA LEU A 279 -8.51 -22.21 16.77
C LEU A 279 -8.35 -23.65 16.28
N PRO A 280 -9.20 -24.59 16.76
CA PRO A 280 -9.25 -25.95 16.22
C PRO A 280 -9.85 -25.95 14.79
N ALA A 281 -9.51 -26.96 13.99
CA ALA A 281 -10.18 -27.20 12.71
C ALA A 281 -11.67 -27.49 12.93
N PRO A 282 -12.59 -27.03 12.06
CA PRO A 282 -12.30 -26.26 10.83
C PRO A 282 -12.20 -24.72 11.02
N TRP A 283 -12.37 -24.21 12.23
CA TRP A 283 -12.47 -22.77 12.53
C TRP A 283 -11.18 -21.99 12.24
N SER A 284 -10.02 -22.66 12.25
CA SER A 284 -8.74 -22.07 11.84
C SER A 284 -8.75 -21.54 10.39
N ALA A 285 -9.63 -22.09 9.52
CA ALA A 285 -9.81 -21.63 8.15
C ALA A 285 -10.28 -20.15 8.05
N ILE A 286 -10.84 -19.57 9.13
CA ILE A 286 -11.18 -18.13 9.19
C ILE A 286 -9.97 -17.27 8.89
N ALA A 287 -8.78 -17.65 9.38
CA ALA A 287 -7.54 -16.91 9.10
C ALA A 287 -7.15 -17.00 7.61
N VAL A 288 -7.28 -18.16 6.99
CA VAL A 288 -7.02 -18.36 5.55
C VAL A 288 -8.00 -17.54 4.71
N LEU A 289 -9.29 -17.56 5.07
CA LEU A 289 -10.32 -16.75 4.39
C LEU A 289 -10.05 -15.26 4.54
N ALA A 290 -9.60 -14.80 5.72
CA ALA A 290 -9.23 -13.40 5.92
C ALA A 290 -8.09 -12.98 4.99
N VAL A 291 -7.05 -13.81 4.83
CA VAL A 291 -5.95 -13.56 3.90
C VAL A 291 -6.42 -13.50 2.46
N LEU A 292 -7.26 -14.45 2.04
CA LEU A 292 -7.81 -14.48 0.68
C LEU A 292 -8.62 -13.22 0.39
N VAL A 293 -9.53 -12.85 1.29
CA VAL A 293 -10.35 -11.63 1.18
C VAL A 293 -9.46 -10.38 1.11
N SER A 294 -8.49 -10.27 1.99
CA SER A 294 -7.55 -9.16 2.04
C SER A 294 -6.74 -9.02 0.76
N ALA A 295 -6.17 -10.12 0.27
CA ALA A 295 -5.38 -10.13 -0.95
C ALA A 295 -6.20 -9.73 -2.19
N VAL A 296 -7.43 -10.23 -2.31
CA VAL A 296 -8.35 -9.87 -3.41
C VAL A 296 -8.76 -8.40 -3.31
N ALA A 297 -9.10 -7.94 -2.10
CA ALA A 297 -9.44 -6.54 -1.81
C ALA A 297 -8.31 -5.57 -2.16
N THR A 298 -7.09 -5.97 -1.88
CA THR A 298 -5.90 -5.18 -2.20
C THR A 298 -5.62 -5.11 -3.69
N ILE A 299 -5.76 -6.20 -4.44
CA ILE A 299 -5.68 -6.16 -5.91
C ILE A 299 -6.66 -5.12 -6.46
N GLU A 300 -7.88 -5.07 -5.92
CA GLU A 300 -8.90 -4.11 -6.31
C GLU A 300 -8.44 -2.66 -6.04
N THR A 301 -8.01 -2.36 -4.82
CA THR A 301 -7.61 -1.00 -4.44
C THR A 301 -6.39 -0.53 -5.23
N GLN A 302 -5.41 -1.38 -5.49
CA GLN A 302 -4.22 -1.06 -6.30
C GLN A 302 -4.58 -0.80 -7.78
N LEU A 303 -5.47 -1.61 -8.35
CA LEU A 303 -5.96 -1.38 -9.71
C LEU A 303 -6.76 -0.07 -9.80
N LEU A 304 -7.62 0.22 -8.80
CA LEU A 304 -8.37 1.46 -8.72
C LEU A 304 -7.42 2.67 -8.65
N GLN A 305 -6.45 2.63 -7.74
CA GLN A 305 -5.47 3.69 -7.54
C GLN A 305 -4.69 3.99 -8.83
N CYS A 306 -4.14 2.95 -9.44
CA CYS A 306 -3.29 3.08 -10.63
C CYS A 306 -4.08 3.54 -11.86
N THR A 307 -5.31 3.07 -12.03
CA THR A 307 -6.16 3.50 -13.16
C THR A 307 -6.57 4.96 -13.04
N ARG A 308 -6.85 5.48 -11.84
CA ARG A 308 -7.14 6.90 -11.60
C ARG A 308 -5.92 7.77 -11.79
N LEU A 309 -4.75 7.31 -11.37
CA LEU A 309 -3.47 7.96 -11.67
C LEU A 309 -3.28 8.14 -13.18
N LEU A 310 -3.36 7.04 -13.95
CA LEU A 310 -3.18 7.10 -15.41
C LEU A 310 -4.24 7.97 -16.09
N PHE A 311 -5.49 7.93 -15.62
CA PHE A 311 -6.55 8.82 -16.08
C PHE A 311 -6.17 10.30 -15.87
N SER A 312 -5.72 10.68 -14.67
CA SER A 312 -5.31 12.05 -14.36
C SER A 312 -4.11 12.49 -15.20
N MET A 313 -3.08 11.64 -15.34
CA MET A 313 -1.91 11.92 -16.18
C MET A 313 -2.29 12.12 -17.65
N ALA A 314 -3.24 11.35 -18.16
CA ALA A 314 -3.72 11.48 -19.55
C ALA A 314 -4.55 12.76 -19.73
N ARG A 315 -5.40 13.11 -18.77
CA ARG A 315 -6.19 14.35 -18.72
C ARG A 315 -5.29 15.58 -18.75
N ASP A 316 -4.19 15.55 -17.99
CA ASP A 316 -3.17 16.62 -17.99
C ASP A 316 -2.27 16.61 -19.24
N ARG A 317 -2.48 15.66 -20.19
CA ARG A 317 -1.65 15.45 -21.38
C ARG A 317 -0.17 15.23 -21.06
N VAL A 318 0.06 14.44 -20.02
CA VAL A 318 1.41 14.04 -19.57
C VAL A 318 1.78 12.69 -20.11
N ILE A 319 0.78 11.85 -20.41
CA ILE A 319 0.91 10.58 -21.12
C ILE A 319 -0.11 10.53 -22.28
N GLY A 320 -0.14 9.42 -23.03
CA GLY A 320 -1.06 9.25 -24.15
C GLY A 320 -2.53 9.41 -23.77
N GLU A 321 -3.28 10.22 -24.51
CA GLU A 321 -4.70 10.56 -24.23
C GLU A 321 -5.62 9.33 -24.15
N ALA A 322 -5.21 8.21 -24.74
CA ALA A 322 -5.97 6.97 -24.70
C ALA A 322 -6.23 6.46 -23.27
N MET A 323 -5.28 6.68 -22.33
CA MET A 323 -5.43 6.29 -20.91
C MET A 323 -6.52 7.08 -20.19
N GLY A 324 -6.91 8.24 -20.72
CA GLY A 324 -8.02 9.08 -20.20
C GLY A 324 -9.39 8.71 -20.73
N LYS A 325 -9.51 7.69 -21.63
CA LYS A 325 -10.80 7.25 -22.16
C LYS A 325 -11.62 6.52 -21.10
N LEU A 326 -12.82 7.05 -20.84
CA LEU A 326 -13.79 6.45 -19.92
C LEU A 326 -14.73 5.48 -20.69
N HIS A 327 -15.13 4.41 -20.02
CA HIS A 327 -16.15 3.50 -20.56
C HIS A 327 -17.50 4.25 -20.64
N PRO A 328 -18.21 4.21 -21.80
CA PRO A 328 -19.41 5.04 -22.00
C PRO A 328 -20.51 4.84 -20.96
N ARG A 329 -20.72 3.61 -20.49
CA ARG A 329 -21.76 3.26 -19.52
C ARG A 329 -21.30 3.38 -18.06
N PHE A 330 -20.06 2.93 -17.76
CA PHE A 330 -19.59 2.77 -16.37
C PHE A 330 -18.74 3.94 -15.88
N GLN A 331 -18.32 4.84 -16.78
CA GLN A 331 -17.46 5.99 -16.50
C GLN A 331 -16.14 5.61 -15.79
N THR A 332 -15.63 4.43 -16.08
CA THR A 332 -14.36 3.88 -15.57
C THR A 332 -13.25 3.99 -16.61
N PRO A 333 -11.99 4.24 -16.24
CA PRO A 333 -10.85 4.32 -17.18
C PRO A 333 -10.38 2.92 -17.59
N TRP A 334 -11.19 2.23 -18.42
CA TRP A 334 -11.02 0.83 -18.76
C TRP A 334 -9.71 0.51 -19.48
N LEU A 335 -9.25 1.40 -20.38
CA LEU A 335 -8.00 1.19 -21.11
C LEU A 335 -6.78 1.29 -20.19
N ALA A 336 -6.81 2.22 -19.22
CA ALA A 336 -5.81 2.27 -18.16
C ALA A 336 -5.79 0.96 -17.36
N GLY A 337 -6.97 0.40 -17.04
CA GLY A 337 -7.10 -0.91 -16.37
C GLY A 337 -6.41 -2.03 -17.16
N PHE A 338 -6.68 -2.16 -18.44
CA PHE A 338 -6.02 -3.17 -19.30
C PHE A 338 -4.51 -2.95 -19.44
N THR A 339 -4.05 -1.69 -19.42
CA THR A 339 -2.61 -1.39 -19.47
C THR A 339 -1.91 -1.84 -18.17
N VAL A 340 -2.48 -1.50 -17.01
CA VAL A 340 -1.97 -1.95 -15.71
C VAL A 340 -1.98 -3.47 -15.64
N ALA A 341 -3.08 -4.11 -16.07
CA ALA A 341 -3.21 -5.55 -16.09
C ALA A 341 -2.18 -6.23 -17.00
N GLY A 342 -1.96 -5.71 -18.19
CA GLY A 342 -0.97 -6.25 -19.13
C GLY A 342 0.44 -6.23 -18.52
N VAL A 343 0.85 -5.11 -17.92
CA VAL A 343 2.16 -4.99 -17.26
C VAL A 343 2.24 -5.93 -16.05
N SER A 344 1.21 -5.97 -15.19
CA SER A 344 1.19 -6.86 -14.02
C SER A 344 1.23 -8.33 -14.43
N LEU A 345 0.52 -8.75 -15.48
CA LEU A 345 0.54 -10.13 -15.98
C LEU A 345 1.90 -10.52 -16.55
N LEU A 346 2.60 -9.60 -17.23
CA LEU A 346 3.97 -9.86 -17.68
C LEU A 346 4.93 -10.06 -16.52
N LEU A 347 4.83 -9.23 -15.47
CA LEU A 347 5.62 -9.39 -14.25
C LEU A 347 5.24 -10.71 -13.53
N PHE A 348 3.97 -11.05 -13.54
CA PHE A 348 3.45 -12.29 -12.94
C PHE A 348 3.97 -13.54 -13.64
N ALA A 349 4.00 -13.54 -14.98
CA ALA A 349 4.63 -14.61 -15.77
C ALA A 349 6.12 -14.76 -15.43
N GLY A 350 6.82 -13.64 -15.21
CA GLY A 350 8.20 -13.64 -14.72
C GLY A 350 8.36 -14.25 -13.32
N SER A 351 7.39 -14.04 -12.42
CA SER A 351 7.44 -14.59 -11.07
C SER A 351 7.36 -16.12 -11.03
N ALA A 352 6.70 -16.75 -12.00
CA ALA A 352 6.60 -18.19 -12.12
C ALA A 352 7.96 -18.90 -12.36
N THR A 353 9.00 -18.16 -12.73
CA THR A 353 10.38 -18.67 -12.88
C THR A 353 11.17 -18.68 -11.58
N MET A 354 10.61 -18.13 -10.49
CA MET A 354 11.30 -18.07 -9.19
C MET A 354 11.19 -19.38 -8.44
N SER A 355 12.22 -19.71 -7.69
CA SER A 355 12.33 -20.98 -6.98
C SER A 355 11.52 -21.07 -5.69
N SER A 356 11.12 -19.93 -5.12
CA SER A 356 10.43 -19.87 -3.82
C SER A 356 9.54 -18.62 -3.71
N ILE A 357 8.31 -18.82 -3.25
CA ILE A 357 7.38 -17.73 -2.95
C ILE A 357 7.95 -16.81 -1.86
N ASN A 358 8.51 -17.37 -0.79
CA ASN A 358 9.04 -16.59 0.33
C ASN A 358 10.20 -15.68 -0.06
N ALA A 359 11.14 -16.16 -0.89
CA ALA A 359 12.26 -15.36 -1.37
C ALA A 359 11.77 -14.22 -2.27
N LEU A 360 10.83 -14.52 -3.18
CA LEU A 360 10.21 -13.51 -4.03
C LEU A 360 9.48 -12.44 -3.19
N MET A 361 8.70 -12.86 -2.20
CA MET A 361 7.98 -11.92 -1.32
C MET A 361 8.91 -11.02 -0.53
N SER A 362 10.02 -11.55 -0.02
CA SER A 362 11.04 -10.75 0.68
C SER A 362 11.64 -9.67 -0.23
N ASP A 363 12.00 -10.01 -1.48
CA ASP A 363 12.54 -9.05 -2.45
C ASP A 363 11.49 -7.97 -2.80
N LEU A 364 10.22 -8.36 -3.00
CA LEU A 364 9.13 -7.44 -3.33
C LEU A 364 8.81 -6.50 -2.16
N ILE A 365 8.74 -6.99 -0.92
CA ILE A 365 8.47 -6.17 0.28
C ILE A 365 9.52 -5.06 0.41
N ASN A 366 10.80 -5.41 0.31
CA ASN A 366 11.88 -4.44 0.43
C ASN A 366 11.90 -3.45 -0.76
N ALA A 367 11.67 -3.94 -1.99
CA ALA A 367 11.63 -3.07 -3.17
C ALA A 367 10.47 -2.06 -3.10
N ILE A 368 9.29 -2.52 -2.73
CA ILE A 368 8.11 -1.67 -2.54
C ILE A 368 8.35 -0.68 -1.39
N GLY A 369 8.94 -1.13 -0.26
CA GLY A 369 9.32 -0.26 0.85
C GLY A 369 10.15 0.94 0.39
N VAL A 370 11.18 0.73 -0.43
CA VAL A 370 12.00 1.81 -1.01
C VAL A 370 11.19 2.74 -1.92
N GLN A 371 10.33 2.17 -2.78
CA GLN A 371 9.48 2.99 -3.66
C GLN A 371 8.48 3.85 -2.88
N VAL A 372 7.93 3.31 -1.80
CA VAL A 372 7.04 4.02 -0.87
C VAL A 372 7.76 5.19 -0.22
N THR A 373 9.02 5.02 0.21
CA THR A 373 9.78 6.14 0.79
C THR A 373 9.93 7.29 -0.18
N PHE A 374 10.22 7.01 -1.44
CA PHE A 374 10.34 8.03 -2.50
C PHE A 374 9.01 8.75 -2.75
N TYR A 375 7.94 7.99 -2.93
CA TYR A 375 6.61 8.51 -3.26
C TYR A 375 6.04 9.37 -2.12
N TYR A 376 6.08 8.88 -0.87
CA TYR A 376 5.56 9.59 0.28
C TYR A 376 6.41 10.82 0.65
N ALA A 377 7.74 10.72 0.52
CA ALA A 377 8.62 11.86 0.77
C ALA A 377 8.30 13.03 -0.17
N LEU A 378 8.13 12.77 -1.47
CA LEU A 378 7.76 13.81 -2.42
C LEU A 378 6.42 14.46 -2.09
N ALA A 379 5.42 13.69 -1.66
CA ALA A 379 4.11 14.23 -1.28
C ALA A 379 4.21 15.10 -0.02
N GLY A 380 4.94 14.67 1.01
CA GLY A 380 5.15 15.45 2.23
C GLY A 380 5.90 16.76 1.97
N ILE A 381 6.97 16.71 1.16
CA ILE A 381 7.72 17.90 0.73
C ILE A 381 6.84 18.86 -0.07
N ALA A 382 6.00 18.33 -1.00
CA ALA A 382 5.08 19.13 -1.79
C ALA A 382 4.06 19.86 -0.91
N CYS A 383 3.52 19.20 0.13
CA CYS A 383 2.63 19.82 1.10
C CYS A 383 3.33 20.98 1.81
N ALA A 384 4.47 20.71 2.43
CA ALA A 384 5.23 21.73 3.16
C ALA A 384 5.61 22.92 2.26
N TRP A 385 6.04 22.64 1.03
CA TRP A 385 6.39 23.68 0.06
C TRP A 385 5.20 24.53 -0.36
N HIS A 386 4.06 23.90 -0.64
CA HIS A 386 2.85 24.62 -1.02
C HIS A 386 2.40 25.57 0.10
N TYR A 387 2.31 25.06 1.33
CA TYR A 387 1.78 25.82 2.46
C TYR A 387 2.80 26.74 3.14
N ARG A 388 4.10 26.76 2.72
CA ARG A 388 5.10 27.68 3.29
C ARG A 388 4.71 29.16 3.17
N LYS A 389 3.94 29.52 2.14
CA LYS A 389 3.43 30.90 1.94
C LYS A 389 2.24 31.23 2.86
N SER A 390 1.63 30.25 3.49
CA SER A 390 0.50 30.39 4.40
C SER A 390 0.89 30.41 5.88
N MET A 391 2.17 30.66 6.20
CA MET A 391 2.68 30.70 7.58
C MET A 391 2.02 31.79 8.45
N GLY A 392 1.42 32.82 7.85
CA GLY A 392 0.61 33.82 8.55
C GLY A 392 -0.80 33.34 8.97
N ALA A 393 -1.26 32.17 8.51
CA ALA A 393 -2.60 31.65 8.79
C ALA A 393 -2.78 31.00 10.19
N GLY A 394 -1.75 31.07 11.05
CA GLY A 394 -1.78 30.60 12.42
C GLY A 394 -0.95 29.32 12.64
N TRP A 395 -0.64 29.05 13.92
CA TRP A 395 0.29 27.98 14.33
C TRP A 395 -0.15 26.56 13.88
N ARG A 396 -1.46 26.29 13.81
CA ARG A 396 -1.98 24.99 13.36
C ARG A 396 -1.61 24.70 11.91
N THR A 397 -1.68 25.70 11.03
CA THR A 397 -1.28 25.57 9.63
C THR A 397 0.23 25.31 9.53
N ILE A 398 1.02 26.03 10.30
CA ILE A 398 2.48 25.82 10.34
C ILE A 398 2.80 24.41 10.82
N ALA A 399 2.21 23.97 11.92
CA ALA A 399 2.46 22.65 12.50
C ALA A 399 2.03 21.51 11.55
N PHE A 400 0.78 21.51 11.11
CA PHE A 400 0.18 20.35 10.42
C PHE A 400 0.26 20.39 8.90
N ALA A 401 0.53 21.53 8.27
CA ALA A 401 0.70 21.60 6.82
C ALA A 401 2.16 21.81 6.39
N VAL A 402 3.07 22.20 7.32
CA VAL A 402 4.48 22.44 6.98
C VAL A 402 5.39 21.53 7.79
N ILE A 403 5.44 21.68 9.13
CA ILE A 403 6.44 21.00 9.97
C ILE A 403 6.22 19.49 9.97
N VAL A 404 5.03 19.01 10.33
CA VAL A 404 4.72 17.59 10.43
C VAL A 404 4.91 16.88 9.08
N PRO A 405 4.37 17.37 7.93
CA PRO A 405 4.65 16.78 6.63
C PRO A 405 6.13 16.74 6.25
N LEU A 406 6.86 17.83 6.51
CA LEU A 406 8.29 17.91 6.15
C LEU A 406 9.14 16.94 6.98
N THR A 407 8.97 16.94 8.31
CA THR A 407 9.73 16.05 9.19
C THR A 407 9.40 14.57 8.88
N SER A 408 8.15 14.25 8.61
CA SER A 408 7.74 12.92 8.19
C SER A 408 8.37 12.52 6.85
N ALA A 409 8.35 13.41 5.87
CA ALA A 409 8.99 13.19 4.57
C ALA A 409 10.50 12.96 4.68
N LEU A 410 11.18 13.76 5.50
CA LEU A 410 12.62 13.62 5.75
C LEU A 410 12.94 12.30 6.47
N PHE A 411 12.10 11.89 7.42
CA PHE A 411 12.27 10.62 8.12
C PHE A 411 12.14 9.44 7.16
N VAL A 412 11.05 9.35 6.38
CA VAL A 412 10.84 8.22 5.45
C VAL A 412 11.91 8.21 4.35
N ALA A 413 12.29 9.36 3.81
CA ALA A 413 13.40 9.47 2.87
C ALA A 413 14.73 9.00 3.48
N GLY A 414 15.03 9.41 4.72
CA GLY A 414 16.21 9.01 5.45
C GLY A 414 16.31 7.49 5.64
N VAL A 415 15.20 6.85 6.02
CA VAL A 415 15.11 5.37 6.12
C VAL A 415 15.41 4.72 4.78
N GLY A 416 14.76 5.17 3.70
CA GLY A 416 14.98 4.64 2.36
C GLY A 416 16.43 4.77 1.92
N ILE A 417 17.01 5.97 2.02
CA ILE A 417 18.38 6.26 1.62
C ILE A 417 19.38 5.43 2.44
N TYR A 418 19.19 5.34 3.75
CA TYR A 418 20.10 4.59 4.62
C TYR A 418 20.08 3.09 4.30
N GLN A 419 18.94 2.55 3.94
CA GLN A 419 18.80 1.12 3.64
C GLN A 419 19.34 0.73 2.25
N LEU A 420 19.41 1.64 1.28
CA LEU A 420 19.84 1.32 -0.09
C LEU A 420 21.16 0.52 -0.18
N PRO A 421 22.25 0.87 0.53
CA PRO A 421 23.49 0.11 0.46
C PRO A 421 23.41 -1.29 1.08
N HIS A 422 22.41 -1.54 1.91
CA HIS A 422 22.22 -2.81 2.63
C HIS A 422 21.29 -3.78 1.90
N LEU A 423 20.67 -3.34 0.79
CA LEU A 423 19.77 -4.15 -0.02
C LEU A 423 20.55 -4.88 -1.11
N GLY A 424 20.15 -6.11 -1.38
CA GLY A 424 20.72 -6.89 -2.47
C GLY A 424 20.46 -6.25 -3.85
N TRP A 425 21.27 -6.64 -4.86
CA TRP A 425 21.15 -6.06 -6.22
C TRP A 425 19.76 -6.24 -6.84
N ARG A 426 19.08 -7.37 -6.55
CA ARG A 426 17.70 -7.61 -7.06
C ARG A 426 16.72 -6.57 -6.57
N VAL A 427 16.74 -6.30 -5.26
CA VAL A 427 15.89 -5.29 -4.64
C VAL A 427 16.21 -3.90 -5.18
N SER A 428 17.49 -3.57 -5.37
CA SER A 428 17.91 -2.29 -5.94
C SER A 428 17.44 -2.10 -7.38
N VAL A 429 17.49 -3.14 -8.21
CA VAL A 429 16.97 -3.11 -9.59
C VAL A 429 15.45 -2.98 -9.59
N LEU A 430 14.74 -3.74 -8.76
CA LEU A 430 13.27 -3.66 -8.67
C LEU A 430 12.79 -2.30 -8.15
N SER A 431 13.48 -1.69 -7.20
CA SER A 431 13.10 -0.41 -6.62
C SER A 431 13.60 0.80 -7.42
N ILE A 432 14.91 1.05 -7.41
CA ILE A 432 15.51 2.21 -8.06
C ILE A 432 15.48 2.07 -9.58
N GLY A 433 15.79 0.87 -10.10
CA GLY A 433 15.80 0.59 -11.52
C GLY A 433 14.43 0.85 -12.16
N SER A 434 13.35 0.41 -11.51
CA SER A 434 11.99 0.64 -12.00
C SER A 434 11.61 2.14 -12.02
N ILE A 435 12.04 2.92 -11.01
CA ILE A 435 11.86 4.38 -11.00
C ILE A 435 12.72 5.04 -12.11
N ALA A 436 13.98 4.60 -12.26
CA ALA A 436 14.91 5.14 -13.23
C ALA A 436 14.44 4.89 -14.69
N ILE A 437 13.82 3.75 -14.97
CA ILE A 437 13.18 3.49 -16.27
C ILE A 437 12.14 4.58 -16.62
N GLY A 438 11.49 5.17 -15.60
CA GLY A 438 10.55 6.27 -15.77
C GLY A 438 11.14 7.55 -16.38
N VAL A 439 12.48 7.71 -16.34
CA VAL A 439 13.13 8.86 -16.99
C VAL A 439 12.99 8.81 -18.53
N ALA A 440 12.97 7.62 -19.12
CA ALA A 440 12.81 7.49 -20.57
C ALA A 440 11.42 7.98 -21.05
N PRO A 441 10.29 7.50 -20.51
CA PRO A 441 8.98 8.06 -20.85
C PRO A 441 8.83 9.53 -20.41
N LEU A 442 9.44 9.98 -19.30
CA LEU A 442 9.46 11.40 -18.93
C LEU A 442 10.02 12.28 -20.05
N VAL A 443 11.22 11.93 -20.55
CA VAL A 443 11.87 12.69 -21.63
C VAL A 443 11.04 12.64 -22.92
N TYR A 444 10.53 11.46 -23.26
CA TYR A 444 9.69 11.27 -24.46
C TYR A 444 8.43 12.13 -24.39
N TYR A 445 7.64 12.02 -23.31
CA TYR A 445 6.38 12.72 -23.19
C TYR A 445 6.54 14.23 -23.00
N ARG A 446 7.57 14.68 -22.27
CA ARG A 446 7.90 16.11 -22.14
C ARG A 446 8.22 16.75 -23.49
N ARG A 447 8.87 16.01 -24.42
CA ARG A 447 9.17 16.51 -25.77
C ARG A 447 7.93 16.49 -26.68
N ARG A 448 7.08 15.46 -26.55
CA ARG A 448 5.92 15.25 -27.38
C ARG A 448 4.72 16.13 -27.02
N TYR A 449 4.47 16.28 -25.71
CA TYR A 449 3.32 17.03 -25.21
C TYR A 449 3.80 18.31 -24.53
N ARG A 450 3.38 19.47 -25.10
CA ARG A 450 3.64 20.79 -24.53
C ARG A 450 2.40 21.31 -23.79
N GLY A 451 1.73 20.43 -23.02
CA GLY A 451 0.52 20.74 -22.25
C GLY A 451 0.76 21.77 -21.15
N ARG A 452 -0.33 22.25 -20.57
CA ARG A 452 -0.34 23.23 -19.48
C ARG A 452 0.45 22.73 -18.26
N PHE A 453 0.34 21.44 -17.94
CA PHE A 453 1.06 20.82 -16.84
C PHE A 453 2.59 21.03 -16.92
N TRP A 454 3.16 20.95 -18.13
CA TRP A 454 4.59 21.15 -18.33
C TRP A 454 5.03 22.62 -18.32
N ARG A 455 4.09 23.58 -18.51
CA ARG A 455 4.36 25.02 -18.63
C ARG A 455 4.16 25.78 -17.32
N ASP A 456 3.18 25.40 -16.53
CA ASP A 456 2.80 26.16 -15.33
C ASP A 456 3.89 26.16 -14.23
N ALA A 457 4.81 25.20 -14.25
CA ALA A 457 5.97 25.19 -13.36
C ALA A 457 7.17 26.02 -13.84
N ALA A 458 7.14 26.54 -15.07
CA ALA A 458 8.15 27.47 -15.55
C ALA A 458 7.83 28.94 -15.14
N ALA A 459 6.64 29.16 -14.57
CA ALA A 459 6.13 30.49 -14.22
C ALA A 459 6.05 30.77 -12.70
N GLY A 460 6.48 29.85 -11.85
CA GLY A 460 6.48 29.98 -10.37
C GLY A 460 7.86 29.75 -9.75
#